data_4c43ef73e03715d439ed151cb2d5cbca
#
_entry.id   4c43ef73e03715d439ed151cb2d5cbca
#
_cell.length_a   1.000
_cell.length_b   1.000
_cell.length_c   1.000
_cell.angle_alpha   90.00
_cell.angle_beta   90.00
_cell.angle_gamma   90.00
#
_symmetry.space_group_name_H-M   'P 1'
#
loop_
_entity.id
_entity.type
_entity.pdbx_description
1 polymer ?
#
loop_
_entity_poly.entity_id
_entity_poly.type
_entity_poly.pdbx_seq_one_letter_code
_entity_poly.pdbx_strand_id
1 'polypeptide(L)'
;MLCMSTMRAARYSQVGPAASVLGVDQIPIPKPGPNQVRVKLAFSGINPTDVKTRAGSTARDMADFQIPHQDGSGVIDIVGANMDPARIGERVWIMLSAFDNVYGTAADYCIVDVANVRPLPENADLELGATLGVPAVTAAYCVLGDGPVDGKVVLVQGGAGGVGRAAVEIAKWAGATVVATASTPERQEVARLAGADFVFDYRDPDIIYDIREAVGSVDRIIEVNLPANLEMDLEVSKPDTVVVVYASTGADIQIPTRRLMTAGLVLEFMLLYTVAADKLSTAVSQVESALAEGALTMPPVRYFELDDIVTAHETQESGAPSRLLIRL
;
A
#
# COMPACT_ATOMS: atom_id res chain seq x y z
N MET A 1 37.62 23.24 -3.45
CA MET A 1 36.27 22.71 -3.74
C MET A 1 36.12 21.44 -2.94
N LEU A 2 35.30 21.43 -1.89
CA LEU A 2 34.91 20.19 -1.23
C LEU A 2 34.07 19.40 -2.25
N CYS A 3 34.55 18.22 -2.64
CA CYS A 3 33.80 17.32 -3.49
C CYS A 3 32.55 16.90 -2.69
N MET A 4 31.40 17.44 -3.01
CA MET A 4 30.14 16.99 -2.38
C MET A 4 29.88 15.57 -2.87
N SER A 5 29.69 14.65 -1.93
CA SER A 5 29.30 13.29 -2.26
C SER A 5 27.92 13.32 -2.95
N THR A 6 27.79 12.55 -4.05
CA THR A 6 26.55 12.46 -4.83
C THR A 6 25.92 11.08 -4.65
N MET A 7 24.63 10.98 -4.99
CA MET A 7 23.83 9.76 -5.03
C MET A 7 23.10 9.65 -6.35
N ARG A 8 22.76 8.43 -6.77
CA ARG A 8 21.82 8.21 -7.88
C ARG A 8 20.40 8.42 -7.36
N ALA A 9 19.58 9.09 -8.16
CA ALA A 9 18.17 9.28 -7.87
C ALA A 9 17.35 9.30 -9.16
N ALA A 10 16.29 8.55 -9.23
CA ALA A 10 15.25 8.73 -10.23
C ALA A 10 14.47 10.00 -9.89
N ARG A 11 14.26 10.89 -10.85
CA ARG A 11 13.50 12.12 -10.61
C ARG A 11 12.75 12.61 -11.84
N TYR A 12 11.78 13.47 -11.58
CA TYR A 12 11.06 14.23 -12.60
C TYR A 12 10.82 15.67 -12.10
N SER A 13 10.72 16.63 -13.04
CA SER A 13 10.47 18.06 -12.77
C SER A 13 9.18 18.57 -13.41
N GLN A 14 8.43 17.70 -14.05
CA GLN A 14 7.10 17.95 -14.60
C GLN A 14 6.31 16.65 -14.64
N VAL A 15 5.00 16.73 -14.57
CA VAL A 15 4.12 15.56 -14.74
C VAL A 15 4.04 15.14 -16.20
N GLY A 16 3.78 13.85 -16.45
CA GLY A 16 3.65 13.34 -17.81
C GLY A 16 3.93 11.84 -17.92
N PRO A 17 4.01 11.27 -19.13
CA PRO A 17 4.38 9.85 -19.34
C PRO A 17 5.76 9.51 -18.80
N ALA A 18 5.96 8.29 -18.26
CA ALA A 18 7.21 7.88 -17.65
C ALA A 18 8.43 8.11 -18.56
N ALA A 19 8.37 7.63 -19.78
CA ALA A 19 9.45 7.78 -20.77
C ALA A 19 9.82 9.23 -21.11
N SER A 20 8.92 10.19 -20.83
CA SER A 20 9.15 11.59 -21.15
C SER A 20 9.69 12.42 -19.99
N VAL A 21 9.44 11.99 -18.75
CA VAL A 21 9.71 12.83 -17.57
C VAL A 21 10.63 12.21 -16.54
N LEU A 22 10.72 10.87 -16.45
CA LEU A 22 11.58 10.18 -15.51
C LEU A 22 12.98 9.98 -16.08
N GLY A 23 13.99 10.23 -15.24
CA GLY A 23 15.39 9.93 -15.53
C GLY A 23 16.18 9.71 -14.25
N VAL A 24 17.31 9.03 -14.33
CA VAL A 24 18.24 8.82 -13.22
C VAL A 24 19.36 9.82 -13.33
N ASP A 25 19.57 10.61 -12.28
CA ASP A 25 20.61 11.64 -12.19
C ASP A 25 21.52 11.45 -10.98
N GLN A 26 22.69 12.08 -11.02
CA GLN A 26 23.58 12.26 -9.88
C GLN A 26 23.23 13.58 -9.18
N ILE A 27 22.76 13.48 -7.95
CA ILE A 27 22.42 14.66 -7.13
C ILE A 27 23.21 14.66 -5.82
N PRO A 28 23.40 15.81 -5.17
CA PRO A 28 24.02 15.86 -3.85
C PRO A 28 23.28 15.00 -2.84
N ILE A 29 24.01 14.23 -2.01
CA ILE A 29 23.41 13.48 -0.92
C ILE A 29 22.82 14.46 0.10
N PRO A 30 21.50 14.39 0.39
CA PRO A 30 20.85 15.32 1.29
C PRO A 30 21.22 15.07 2.76
N LYS A 31 21.01 16.10 3.61
CA LYS A 31 21.20 16.00 5.06
C LYS A 31 19.84 16.08 5.76
N PRO A 32 19.59 15.25 6.79
CA PRO A 32 18.33 15.26 7.51
C PRO A 32 18.16 16.55 8.34
N GLY A 33 16.94 17.06 8.37
CA GLY A 33 16.50 18.10 9.31
C GLY A 33 16.35 17.55 10.74
N PRO A 34 15.96 18.40 11.73
CA PRO A 34 16.00 18.04 13.16
C PRO A 34 15.21 16.77 13.53
N ASN A 35 14.02 16.56 12.94
CA ASN A 35 13.13 15.42 13.26
C ASN A 35 13.10 14.38 12.11
N GLN A 36 14.14 14.37 11.29
CA GLN A 36 14.26 13.47 10.15
C GLN A 36 15.41 12.51 10.34
N VAL A 37 15.34 11.42 9.60
CA VAL A 37 16.45 10.49 9.43
C VAL A 37 16.82 10.39 7.96
N ARG A 38 18.07 10.07 7.68
CA ARG A 38 18.50 9.63 6.36
C ARG A 38 18.59 8.11 6.36
N VAL A 39 17.99 7.49 5.37
CA VAL A 39 18.04 6.05 5.19
C VAL A 39 18.85 5.74 3.93
N LYS A 40 19.88 4.89 4.08
CA LYS A 40 20.50 4.22 2.96
C LYS A 40 19.58 3.12 2.51
N LEU A 41 19.01 3.28 1.34
CA LEU A 41 17.99 2.39 0.82
C LEU A 41 18.61 1.09 0.27
N ALA A 42 17.89 0.01 0.41
CA ALA A 42 18.15 -1.28 -0.22
C ALA A 42 17.09 -1.59 -1.29
N PHE A 43 15.83 -1.24 -0.99
CA PHE A 43 14.71 -1.46 -1.89
C PHE A 43 13.74 -0.29 -1.84
N SER A 44 13.16 0.01 -3.01
CA SER A 44 12.07 0.97 -3.17
C SER A 44 10.86 0.28 -3.79
N GLY A 45 9.69 0.41 -3.17
CA GLY A 45 8.43 -0.22 -3.62
C GLY A 45 7.58 0.73 -4.45
N ILE A 46 7.06 0.26 -5.58
CA ILE A 46 6.19 1.04 -6.47
C ILE A 46 4.73 0.78 -6.14
N ASN A 47 3.94 1.86 -6.02
CA ASN A 47 2.50 1.81 -5.82
C ASN A 47 1.75 2.44 -7.01
N PRO A 48 0.46 2.08 -7.23
CA PRO A 48 -0.38 2.76 -8.22
C PRO A 48 -0.45 4.27 -8.02
N THR A 49 -0.36 4.76 -6.77
CA THR A 49 -0.36 6.20 -6.45
C THR A 49 0.89 6.91 -6.94
N ASP A 50 2.04 6.25 -6.95
CA ASP A 50 3.31 6.84 -7.43
C ASP A 50 3.23 7.15 -8.92
N VAL A 51 2.72 6.21 -9.71
CA VAL A 51 2.56 6.41 -11.15
C VAL A 51 1.46 7.42 -11.48
N LYS A 52 0.35 7.43 -10.72
CA LYS A 52 -0.72 8.43 -10.86
C LYS A 52 -0.23 9.84 -10.53
N THR A 53 0.57 10.00 -9.49
CA THR A 53 1.16 11.31 -9.11
C THR A 53 2.12 11.79 -10.18
N ARG A 54 3.06 10.95 -10.63
CA ARG A 54 3.99 11.28 -11.71
C ARG A 54 3.25 11.63 -13.01
N ALA A 55 2.16 10.91 -13.34
CA ALA A 55 1.35 11.16 -14.53
C ALA A 55 0.50 12.44 -14.45
N GLY A 56 0.36 13.04 -13.25
CA GLY A 56 -0.47 14.23 -13.04
C GLY A 56 -1.95 13.95 -12.79
N SER A 57 -2.31 12.69 -12.51
CA SER A 57 -3.71 12.33 -12.19
C SER A 57 -4.14 12.79 -10.80
N THR A 58 -3.19 13.13 -9.93
CA THR A 58 -3.41 13.75 -8.63
C THR A 58 -2.73 15.10 -8.62
N ALA A 59 -3.52 16.18 -8.49
CA ALA A 59 -2.98 17.52 -8.41
C ALA A 59 -2.13 17.68 -7.13
N ARG A 60 -0.87 18.03 -7.30
CA ARG A 60 0.05 18.43 -6.23
C ARG A 60 0.93 19.56 -6.74
N ASP A 61 1.21 20.52 -5.87
CA ASP A 61 2.26 21.48 -6.14
C ASP A 61 3.59 20.74 -6.15
N MET A 62 4.32 20.86 -7.24
CA MET A 62 5.63 20.24 -7.38
C MET A 62 6.71 21.28 -7.13
N ALA A 63 7.70 20.94 -6.33
CA ALA A 63 8.94 21.69 -6.19
C ALA A 63 9.78 21.61 -7.47
N ASP A 64 11.03 22.03 -7.43
CA ASP A 64 11.94 22.00 -8.59
C ASP A 64 12.10 20.59 -9.18
N PHE A 65 11.95 19.56 -8.35
CA PHE A 65 11.94 18.15 -8.75
C PHE A 65 11.21 17.29 -7.72
N GLN A 66 10.88 16.04 -8.10
CA GLN A 66 10.37 15.01 -7.22
C GLN A 66 11.11 13.69 -7.48
N ILE A 67 11.61 13.05 -6.43
CA ILE A 67 11.99 11.64 -6.42
C ILE A 67 10.74 10.84 -6.09
N PRO A 68 10.30 9.90 -6.94
CA PRO A 68 9.07 9.14 -6.69
C PRO A 68 9.23 8.10 -5.59
N HIS A 69 8.14 7.40 -5.32
CA HIS A 69 7.89 6.28 -4.44
C HIS A 69 7.75 6.64 -2.97
N GLN A 70 6.66 6.08 -2.42
CA GLN A 70 6.27 6.26 -1.02
C GLN A 70 6.92 5.23 -0.10
N ASP A 71 7.14 4.01 -0.59
CA ASP A 71 7.54 2.85 0.18
C ASP A 71 9.00 2.47 -0.09
N GLY A 72 9.68 2.03 0.95
CA GLY A 72 11.03 1.52 0.83
C GLY A 72 11.53 0.87 2.10
N SER A 73 12.74 0.37 2.05
CA SER A 73 13.42 -0.20 3.20
C SER A 73 14.92 -0.02 3.09
N GLY A 74 15.59 -0.02 4.22
CA GLY A 74 17.03 0.19 4.27
C GLY A 74 17.54 0.29 5.69
N VAL A 75 18.64 1.03 5.85
CA VAL A 75 19.32 1.21 7.13
C VAL A 75 19.50 2.71 7.40
N ILE A 76 19.16 3.16 8.60
CA ILE A 76 19.41 4.55 9.02
C ILE A 76 20.92 4.78 9.06
N ASP A 77 21.43 5.74 8.30
CA ASP A 77 22.85 6.07 8.29
C ASP A 77 23.17 7.41 8.95
N ILE A 78 22.23 8.34 9.00
CA ILE A 78 22.34 9.61 9.73
C ILE A 78 20.99 9.95 10.36
N VAL A 79 21.05 10.53 11.55
CA VAL A 79 19.87 11.09 12.25
C VAL A 79 19.96 12.60 12.38
N GLY A 80 18.81 13.29 12.39
CA GLY A 80 18.71 14.72 12.63
C GLY A 80 18.98 15.09 14.10
N ALA A 81 19.13 16.39 14.36
CA ALA A 81 19.61 16.90 15.66
C ALA A 81 18.73 16.51 16.88
N ASN A 82 17.43 16.31 16.69
CA ASN A 82 16.49 15.95 17.76
C ASN A 82 16.28 14.44 17.90
N MET A 83 17.04 13.63 17.17
CA MET A 83 16.87 12.18 17.12
C MET A 83 17.89 11.47 18.00
N ASP A 84 17.52 10.27 18.48
CA ASP A 84 18.45 9.41 19.22
C ASP A 84 19.52 8.84 18.26
N PRO A 85 20.81 9.13 18.49
CA PRO A 85 21.90 8.58 17.69
C PRO A 85 21.98 7.04 17.71
N ALA A 86 21.41 6.38 18.71
CA ALA A 86 21.37 4.92 18.79
C ALA A 86 20.58 4.27 17.64
N ARG A 87 19.74 5.03 16.94
CA ARG A 87 19.02 4.56 15.75
C ARG A 87 19.90 4.39 14.50
N ILE A 88 21.13 4.90 14.50
CA ILE A 88 22.08 4.68 13.39
C ILE A 88 22.40 3.18 13.32
N GLY A 89 22.23 2.58 12.15
CA GLY A 89 22.37 1.14 11.93
C GLY A 89 21.07 0.36 12.05
N GLU A 90 19.96 1.00 12.45
CA GLU A 90 18.65 0.36 12.54
C GLU A 90 18.13 -0.01 11.15
N ARG A 91 17.67 -1.26 10.98
CA ARG A 91 16.93 -1.71 9.80
C ARG A 91 15.51 -1.19 9.87
N VAL A 92 15.04 -0.58 8.79
CA VAL A 92 13.74 0.09 8.77
C VAL A 92 12.94 -0.18 7.52
N TRP A 93 11.63 -0.09 7.65
CA TRP A 93 10.71 0.11 6.55
C TRP A 93 10.13 1.53 6.58
N ILE A 94 9.75 2.04 5.41
CA ILE A 94 9.38 3.42 5.17
C ILE A 94 8.01 3.46 4.52
N MET A 95 7.19 4.44 4.92
CA MET A 95 5.93 4.78 4.29
C MET A 95 5.88 6.28 4.00
N LEU A 96 5.06 6.67 3.01
CA LEU A 96 4.75 8.08 2.71
C LEU A 96 6.00 8.97 2.49
N SER A 97 7.12 8.39 2.01
CA SER A 97 8.38 9.13 1.85
C SER A 97 8.25 10.31 0.89
N ALA A 98 7.52 10.15 -0.22
CA ALA A 98 7.32 11.21 -1.22
C ALA A 98 6.07 12.07 -0.97
N PHE A 99 5.39 11.92 0.18
CA PHE A 99 4.24 12.72 0.53
C PHE A 99 4.68 14.02 1.22
N ASP A 100 4.37 15.18 0.61
CA ASP A 100 4.82 16.50 1.04
C ASP A 100 6.35 16.61 1.25
N ASN A 101 7.10 15.79 0.49
CA ASN A 101 8.54 15.69 0.56
C ASN A 101 9.10 15.38 -0.84
N VAL A 102 10.17 16.05 -1.24
CA VAL A 102 10.81 15.85 -2.55
C VAL A 102 11.63 14.55 -2.62
N TYR A 103 11.97 13.97 -1.47
CA TYR A 103 12.83 12.79 -1.36
C TYR A 103 12.00 11.51 -1.17
N GLY A 104 11.48 10.96 -2.28
CA GLY A 104 10.94 9.60 -2.29
C GLY A 104 12.05 8.54 -2.21
N THR A 105 11.64 7.27 -2.28
CA THR A 105 12.56 6.14 -2.06
C THR A 105 13.26 5.65 -3.33
N ALA A 106 12.98 6.19 -4.52
CA ALA A 106 13.64 5.79 -5.76
C ALA A 106 15.04 6.43 -5.92
N ALA A 107 15.93 6.23 -4.93
CA ALA A 107 17.27 6.79 -4.86
C ALA A 107 18.17 5.98 -3.91
N ASP A 108 19.49 6.16 -3.97
CA ASP A 108 20.40 5.48 -3.04
C ASP A 108 20.16 5.88 -1.56
N TYR A 109 19.67 7.11 -1.32
CA TYR A 109 19.30 7.62 0.01
C TYR A 109 18.01 8.42 -0.06
N CYS A 110 17.20 8.35 0.98
CA CYS A 110 16.09 9.29 1.19
C CYS A 110 16.21 10.00 2.54
N ILE A 111 15.59 11.18 2.63
CA ILE A 111 15.31 11.85 3.90
C ILE A 111 13.84 11.74 4.17
N VAL A 112 13.49 11.30 5.35
CA VAL A 112 12.11 11.05 5.72
C VAL A 112 11.87 11.47 7.18
N ASP A 113 10.67 11.97 7.47
CA ASP A 113 10.24 12.25 8.83
C ASP A 113 10.24 10.97 9.67
N VAL A 114 10.64 11.09 10.92
CA VAL A 114 10.72 9.95 11.83
C VAL A 114 9.38 9.24 12.04
N ALA A 115 8.26 9.95 11.89
CA ALA A 115 6.93 9.37 11.99
C ALA A 115 6.64 8.36 10.87
N ASN A 116 7.34 8.45 9.73
CA ASN A 116 7.17 7.61 8.56
C ASN A 116 8.23 6.49 8.45
N VAL A 117 9.06 6.32 9.49
CA VAL A 117 10.14 5.31 9.52
C VAL A 117 9.93 4.40 10.72
N ARG A 118 9.79 3.11 10.45
CA ARG A 118 9.48 2.10 11.46
C ARG A 118 10.55 1.01 11.51
N PRO A 119 10.86 0.48 12.70
CA PRO A 119 11.80 -0.63 12.84
C PRO A 119 11.36 -1.85 12.02
N LEU A 120 12.30 -2.50 11.36
CA LEU A 120 12.05 -3.78 10.72
C LEU A 120 12.55 -4.90 11.65
N PRO A 121 11.68 -5.80 12.12
CA PRO A 121 12.06 -6.86 13.04
C PRO A 121 13.02 -7.86 12.39
N GLU A 122 13.75 -8.64 13.21
CA GLU A 122 14.78 -9.58 12.72
C GLU A 122 14.22 -10.69 11.83
N ASN A 123 12.96 -11.10 12.05
CA ASN A 123 12.26 -12.11 11.27
C ASN A 123 11.78 -11.62 9.89
N ALA A 124 11.96 -10.33 9.57
CA ALA A 124 11.60 -9.76 8.27
C ALA A 124 12.85 -9.28 7.53
N ASP A 125 12.92 -9.52 6.23
CA ASP A 125 13.97 -8.99 5.37
C ASP A 125 13.63 -7.59 4.82
N LEU A 126 14.63 -6.92 4.23
CA LEU A 126 14.43 -5.59 3.66
C LEU A 126 13.52 -5.61 2.43
N GLU A 127 13.46 -6.73 1.71
CA GLU A 127 12.55 -6.88 0.56
C GLU A 127 11.08 -6.82 1.01
N LEU A 128 10.73 -7.57 2.05
CA LEU A 128 9.40 -7.51 2.66
C LEU A 128 9.11 -6.10 3.19
N GLY A 129 10.09 -5.48 3.87
CA GLY A 129 9.96 -4.10 4.37
C GLY A 129 9.54 -3.10 3.31
N ALA A 130 10.07 -3.20 2.09
CA ALA A 130 9.72 -2.30 0.97
C ALA A 130 8.32 -2.57 0.38
N THR A 131 7.61 -3.61 0.80
CA THR A 131 6.25 -3.92 0.36
C THR A 131 5.15 -3.47 1.33
N LEU A 132 5.53 -3.01 2.54
CA LEU A 132 4.59 -2.78 3.64
C LEU A 132 3.90 -1.41 3.60
N GLY A 133 4.62 -0.33 3.35
CA GLY A 133 4.21 1.05 3.55
C GLY A 133 2.75 1.35 3.20
N VAL A 134 2.49 1.84 2.00
CA VAL A 134 1.12 2.15 1.54
C VAL A 134 0.19 0.92 1.59
N PRO A 135 0.58 -0.28 1.10
CA PRO A 135 -0.37 -1.39 1.03
C PRO A 135 -0.80 -1.93 2.39
N ALA A 136 0.15 -2.26 3.28
CA ALA A 136 -0.19 -2.89 4.54
C ALA A 136 -0.86 -1.92 5.51
N VAL A 137 -0.45 -0.64 5.53
CA VAL A 137 -1.09 0.38 6.38
C VAL A 137 -2.51 0.69 5.90
N THR A 138 -2.74 0.76 4.58
CA THR A 138 -4.10 0.87 4.01
C THR A 138 -4.94 -0.35 4.41
N ALA A 139 -4.39 -1.56 4.28
CA ALA A 139 -5.08 -2.79 4.65
C ALA A 139 -5.44 -2.84 6.14
N ALA A 140 -4.50 -2.49 7.03
CA ALA A 140 -4.76 -2.44 8.47
C ALA A 140 -5.89 -1.46 8.83
N TYR A 141 -5.86 -0.26 8.26
CA TYR A 141 -6.94 0.70 8.43
C TYR A 141 -8.28 0.12 7.93
N CYS A 142 -8.32 -0.44 6.72
CA CYS A 142 -9.56 -0.96 6.14
C CYS A 142 -10.11 -2.15 6.94
N VAL A 143 -9.27 -3.01 7.47
CA VAL A 143 -9.69 -4.21 8.21
C VAL A 143 -10.06 -3.89 9.66
N LEU A 144 -9.29 -3.04 10.35
CA LEU A 144 -9.34 -2.87 11.81
C LEU A 144 -9.68 -1.45 12.27
N GLY A 145 -9.90 -0.50 11.35
CA GLY A 145 -10.03 0.93 11.69
C GLY A 145 -11.21 1.31 12.57
N ASP A 146 -12.29 0.52 12.58
CA ASP A 146 -13.49 0.71 13.41
C ASP A 146 -13.70 -0.40 14.45
N GLY A 147 -12.70 -1.26 14.65
CA GLY A 147 -12.70 -2.28 15.69
C GLY A 147 -12.30 -3.68 15.22
N PRO A 148 -12.35 -4.66 16.14
CA PRO A 148 -11.89 -6.02 15.88
C PRO A 148 -12.79 -6.77 14.88
N VAL A 149 -12.18 -7.72 14.17
CA VAL A 149 -12.86 -8.60 13.20
C VAL A 149 -12.84 -10.08 13.63
N ASP A 150 -12.43 -10.37 14.86
CA ASP A 150 -12.44 -11.74 15.39
C ASP A 150 -13.83 -12.36 15.31
N GLY A 151 -13.92 -13.55 14.72
CA GLY A 151 -15.18 -14.25 14.45
C GLY A 151 -16.09 -13.63 13.38
N LYS A 152 -15.69 -12.54 12.74
CA LYS A 152 -16.43 -11.91 11.63
C LYS A 152 -16.06 -12.49 10.28
N VAL A 153 -16.92 -12.31 9.29
CA VAL A 153 -16.67 -12.62 7.89
C VAL A 153 -16.22 -11.34 7.16
N VAL A 154 -15.02 -11.36 6.62
CA VAL A 154 -14.44 -10.24 5.86
C VAL A 154 -14.30 -10.63 4.39
N LEU A 155 -14.98 -9.87 3.50
CA LEU A 155 -14.80 -9.99 2.06
C LEU A 155 -13.72 -9.01 1.59
N VAL A 156 -12.71 -9.53 0.90
CA VAL A 156 -11.63 -8.72 0.31
C VAL A 156 -11.76 -8.75 -1.21
N GLN A 157 -12.22 -7.64 -1.78
CA GLN A 157 -12.28 -7.46 -3.22
C GLN A 157 -10.86 -7.27 -3.79
N GLY A 158 -10.49 -8.12 -4.76
CA GLY A 158 -9.15 -8.08 -5.34
C GLY A 158 -8.04 -8.58 -4.42
N GLY A 159 -8.26 -9.71 -3.72
CA GLY A 159 -7.37 -10.29 -2.70
C GLY A 159 -5.95 -10.63 -3.15
N ALA A 160 -5.63 -10.57 -4.44
CA ALA A 160 -4.27 -10.76 -4.97
C ALA A 160 -3.49 -9.45 -5.21
N GLY A 161 -4.15 -8.29 -5.08
CA GLY A 161 -3.50 -6.99 -5.20
C GLY A 161 -2.66 -6.64 -3.97
N GLY A 162 -1.82 -5.61 -4.05
CA GLY A 162 -0.94 -5.23 -2.93
C GLY A 162 -1.70 -4.99 -1.62
N VAL A 163 -2.73 -4.14 -1.63
CA VAL A 163 -3.58 -3.89 -0.46
C VAL A 163 -4.45 -5.10 -0.15
N GLY A 164 -5.08 -5.73 -1.18
CA GLY A 164 -5.97 -6.86 -0.98
C GLY A 164 -5.27 -8.05 -0.29
N ARG A 165 -4.05 -8.41 -0.74
CA ARG A 165 -3.28 -9.47 -0.13
C ARG A 165 -2.95 -9.17 1.34
N ALA A 166 -2.46 -7.97 1.63
CA ALA A 166 -2.19 -7.56 3.00
C ALA A 166 -3.48 -7.54 3.85
N ALA A 167 -4.63 -7.17 3.27
CA ALA A 167 -5.92 -7.21 3.97
C ALA A 167 -6.35 -8.65 4.29
N VAL A 168 -6.12 -9.61 3.39
CA VAL A 168 -6.33 -11.04 3.67
C VAL A 168 -5.47 -11.49 4.84
N GLU A 169 -4.16 -11.22 4.81
CA GLU A 169 -3.22 -11.61 5.87
C GLU A 169 -3.59 -10.98 7.22
N ILE A 170 -3.88 -9.67 7.25
CA ILE A 170 -4.26 -8.95 8.48
C ILE A 170 -5.62 -9.45 9.02
N ALA A 171 -6.62 -9.67 8.16
CA ALA A 171 -7.91 -10.18 8.59
C ALA A 171 -7.79 -11.60 9.17
N LYS A 172 -6.98 -12.47 8.56
CA LYS A 172 -6.69 -13.82 9.09
C LYS A 172 -5.97 -13.75 10.44
N TRP A 173 -4.94 -12.93 10.55
CA TRP A 173 -4.23 -12.70 11.80
C TRP A 173 -5.17 -12.20 12.92
N ALA A 174 -6.13 -11.36 12.57
CA ALA A 174 -7.12 -10.81 13.49
C ALA A 174 -8.31 -11.75 13.76
N GLY A 175 -8.29 -13.02 13.33
CA GLY A 175 -9.28 -14.03 13.66
C GLY A 175 -10.54 -14.06 12.78
N ALA A 176 -10.52 -13.39 11.63
CA ALA A 176 -11.66 -13.39 10.69
C ALA A 176 -11.73 -14.65 9.83
N THR A 177 -12.95 -14.98 9.38
CA THR A 177 -13.15 -15.82 8.19
C THR A 177 -13.03 -14.92 6.97
N VAL A 178 -12.12 -15.25 6.05
CA VAL A 178 -11.81 -14.38 4.90
C VAL A 178 -12.29 -14.98 3.60
N VAL A 179 -13.13 -14.22 2.91
CA VAL A 179 -13.52 -14.44 1.51
C VAL A 179 -12.72 -13.47 0.65
N ALA A 180 -12.11 -13.94 -0.43
CA ALA A 180 -11.39 -13.08 -1.36
C ALA A 180 -11.88 -13.26 -2.79
N THR A 181 -11.80 -12.20 -3.61
CA THR A 181 -12.08 -12.30 -5.04
C THR A 181 -10.80 -12.10 -5.86
N ALA A 182 -10.65 -12.89 -6.93
CA ALA A 182 -9.55 -12.77 -7.88
C ALA A 182 -9.89 -13.37 -9.23
N SER A 183 -9.39 -12.78 -10.34
CA SER A 183 -9.86 -13.07 -11.71
C SER A 183 -9.19 -14.25 -12.42
N THR A 184 -8.02 -14.69 -11.99
CA THR A 184 -7.29 -15.79 -12.67
C THR A 184 -6.83 -16.82 -11.67
N PRO A 185 -6.62 -18.09 -12.07
CA PRO A 185 -6.11 -19.14 -11.18
C PRO A 185 -4.85 -18.72 -10.42
N GLU A 186 -3.91 -18.03 -11.09
CA GLU A 186 -2.66 -17.59 -10.48
C GLU A 186 -2.93 -16.54 -9.39
N ARG A 187 -3.83 -15.58 -9.65
CA ARG A 187 -4.24 -14.58 -8.66
C ARG A 187 -5.05 -15.18 -7.52
N GLN A 188 -5.89 -16.16 -7.82
CA GLN A 188 -6.62 -16.90 -6.77
C GLN A 188 -5.66 -17.64 -5.85
N GLU A 189 -4.59 -18.22 -6.40
CA GLU A 189 -3.56 -18.89 -5.60
C GLU A 189 -2.81 -17.90 -4.69
N VAL A 190 -2.51 -16.68 -5.17
CA VAL A 190 -1.94 -15.62 -4.33
C VAL A 190 -2.85 -15.30 -3.13
N ALA A 191 -4.16 -15.21 -3.33
CA ALA A 191 -5.11 -14.96 -2.25
C ALA A 191 -5.21 -16.15 -1.28
N ARG A 192 -5.17 -17.41 -1.78
CA ARG A 192 -5.15 -18.62 -0.92
C ARG A 192 -3.89 -18.69 -0.07
N LEU A 193 -2.73 -18.43 -0.67
CA LEU A 193 -1.45 -18.40 0.03
C LEU A 193 -1.37 -17.28 1.08
N ALA A 194 -2.10 -16.18 0.89
CA ALA A 194 -2.26 -15.14 1.90
C ALA A 194 -3.18 -15.55 3.07
N GLY A 195 -3.87 -16.70 2.96
CA GLY A 195 -4.71 -17.28 4.02
C GLY A 195 -6.21 -17.07 3.84
N ALA A 196 -6.70 -16.68 2.65
CA ALA A 196 -8.14 -16.62 2.39
C ALA A 196 -8.77 -18.02 2.53
N ASP A 197 -9.88 -18.13 3.29
CA ASP A 197 -10.61 -19.39 3.50
C ASP A 197 -11.40 -19.76 2.24
N PHE A 198 -11.92 -18.75 1.53
CA PHE A 198 -12.67 -18.91 0.28
C PHE A 198 -12.15 -17.93 -0.75
N VAL A 199 -11.98 -18.39 -2.01
CA VAL A 199 -11.53 -17.53 -3.11
C VAL A 199 -12.39 -17.78 -4.34
N PHE A 200 -13.04 -16.72 -4.83
CA PHE A 200 -13.96 -16.76 -5.96
C PHE A 200 -13.49 -15.89 -7.14
N ASP A 201 -13.89 -16.25 -8.36
CA ASP A 201 -13.70 -15.40 -9.53
C ASP A 201 -14.81 -14.34 -9.60
N TYR A 202 -14.47 -13.07 -9.46
CA TYR A 202 -15.45 -11.98 -9.51
C TYR A 202 -16.18 -11.84 -10.87
N ARG A 203 -15.75 -12.59 -11.88
CA ARG A 203 -16.38 -12.64 -13.22
C ARG A 203 -17.42 -13.75 -13.32
N ASP A 204 -17.47 -14.64 -12.33
CA ASP A 204 -18.45 -15.72 -12.30
C ASP A 204 -19.85 -15.13 -12.07
N PRO A 205 -20.82 -15.41 -12.94
CA PRO A 205 -22.19 -14.90 -12.77
C PRO A 205 -22.88 -15.43 -11.50
N ASP A 206 -22.45 -16.56 -10.98
CA ASP A 206 -23.01 -17.21 -9.80
C ASP A 206 -22.29 -16.81 -8.49
N ILE A 207 -21.29 -15.92 -8.54
CA ILE A 207 -20.44 -15.55 -7.39
C ILE A 207 -21.23 -15.13 -6.14
N ILE A 208 -22.33 -14.41 -6.30
CA ILE A 208 -23.18 -13.98 -5.17
C ILE A 208 -23.80 -15.19 -4.46
N TYR A 209 -24.28 -16.16 -5.25
CA TYR A 209 -24.80 -17.40 -4.73
C TYR A 209 -23.72 -18.20 -4.00
N ASP A 210 -22.53 -18.35 -4.60
CA ASP A 210 -21.42 -19.10 -4.06
C ASP A 210 -20.91 -18.51 -2.74
N ILE A 211 -20.78 -17.15 -2.65
CA ILE A 211 -20.41 -16.49 -1.40
C ILE A 211 -21.46 -16.73 -0.32
N ARG A 212 -22.76 -16.62 -0.66
CA ARG A 212 -23.85 -16.86 0.28
C ARG A 212 -23.91 -18.31 0.74
N GLU A 213 -23.67 -19.25 -0.12
CA GLU A 213 -23.61 -20.69 0.24
C GLU A 213 -22.44 -20.95 1.19
N ALA A 214 -21.26 -20.34 0.93
CA ALA A 214 -20.05 -20.55 1.72
C ALA A 214 -20.13 -19.92 3.12
N VAL A 215 -20.62 -18.68 3.24
CA VAL A 215 -20.53 -17.90 4.49
C VAL A 215 -21.83 -17.22 4.91
N GLY A 216 -22.91 -17.32 4.14
CA GLY A 216 -24.20 -16.67 4.39
C GLY A 216 -24.16 -15.19 4.05
N SER A 217 -23.53 -14.38 4.88
CA SER A 217 -23.38 -12.94 4.69
C SER A 217 -22.08 -12.43 5.29
N VAL A 218 -21.65 -11.23 4.90
CA VAL A 218 -20.38 -10.66 5.34
C VAL A 218 -20.59 -9.51 6.34
N ASP A 219 -19.62 -9.32 7.24
CA ASP A 219 -19.63 -8.24 8.24
C ASP A 219 -18.88 -7.00 7.74
N ARG A 220 -17.86 -7.22 6.88
CA ARG A 220 -16.99 -6.17 6.37
C ARG A 220 -16.57 -6.47 4.94
N ILE A 221 -16.47 -5.42 4.13
CA ILE A 221 -15.97 -5.49 2.75
C ILE A 221 -14.82 -4.51 2.58
N ILE A 222 -13.68 -4.99 2.09
CA ILE A 222 -12.52 -4.18 1.71
C ILE A 222 -12.60 -3.96 0.20
N GLU A 223 -13.00 -2.75 -0.20
CA GLU A 223 -13.49 -2.47 -1.55
C GLU A 223 -12.48 -1.67 -2.38
N VAL A 224 -12.11 -2.22 -3.56
CA VAL A 224 -11.12 -1.65 -4.49
C VAL A 224 -11.75 -0.98 -5.70
N ASN A 225 -12.98 -1.35 -6.07
CA ASN A 225 -13.66 -0.88 -7.28
C ASN A 225 -15.19 -0.81 -7.10
N LEU A 226 -15.63 0.06 -6.19
CA LEU A 226 -17.04 0.20 -5.84
C LEU A 226 -17.98 0.32 -7.06
N PRO A 227 -17.65 1.05 -8.15
CA PRO A 227 -18.51 1.12 -9.31
C PRO A 227 -18.84 -0.24 -9.96
N ALA A 228 -17.90 -1.18 -9.92
CA ALA A 228 -18.10 -2.52 -10.48
C ALA A 228 -18.75 -3.49 -9.48
N ASN A 229 -18.51 -3.31 -8.19
CA ASN A 229 -18.82 -4.31 -7.16
C ASN A 229 -20.06 -3.99 -6.32
N LEU A 230 -20.58 -2.76 -6.35
CA LEU A 230 -21.66 -2.31 -5.46
C LEU A 230 -22.87 -3.24 -5.42
N GLU A 231 -23.27 -3.82 -6.55
CA GLU A 231 -24.39 -4.76 -6.61
C GLU A 231 -24.09 -6.04 -5.83
N MET A 232 -22.92 -6.62 -6.04
CA MET A 232 -22.46 -7.79 -5.29
C MET A 232 -22.33 -7.47 -3.81
N ASP A 233 -21.70 -6.34 -3.47
CA ASP A 233 -21.53 -5.91 -2.08
C ASP A 233 -22.86 -5.80 -1.34
N LEU A 234 -23.89 -5.20 -1.98
CA LEU A 234 -25.24 -5.13 -1.44
C LEU A 234 -25.86 -6.50 -1.20
N GLU A 235 -25.70 -7.40 -2.16
CA GLU A 235 -26.35 -8.71 -2.12
C GLU A 235 -25.72 -9.66 -1.09
N VAL A 236 -24.41 -9.56 -0.81
CA VAL A 236 -23.74 -10.41 0.18
C VAL A 236 -23.74 -9.82 1.59
N SER A 237 -24.16 -8.57 1.74
CA SER A 237 -24.18 -7.86 3.02
C SER A 237 -25.36 -8.24 3.91
N LYS A 238 -25.24 -7.92 5.17
CA LYS A 238 -26.30 -7.89 6.20
C LYS A 238 -26.37 -6.51 6.85
N PRO A 239 -27.38 -6.19 7.67
CA PRO A 239 -27.39 -4.93 8.40
C PRO A 239 -26.10 -4.69 9.19
N ASP A 240 -25.65 -3.43 9.19
CA ASP A 240 -24.40 -2.96 9.81
C ASP A 240 -23.10 -3.45 9.12
N THR A 241 -23.18 -4.08 7.94
CA THR A 241 -21.98 -4.35 7.14
C THR A 241 -21.28 -3.04 6.78
N VAL A 242 -19.98 -2.97 7.05
CA VAL A 242 -19.12 -1.83 6.71
C VAL A 242 -18.36 -2.11 5.42
N VAL A 243 -18.58 -1.29 4.41
CA VAL A 243 -17.85 -1.32 3.14
C VAL A 243 -16.81 -0.21 3.16
N VAL A 244 -15.52 -0.56 3.23
CA VAL A 244 -14.42 0.41 3.25
C VAL A 244 -13.81 0.53 1.86
N VAL A 245 -14.04 1.66 1.22
CA VAL A 245 -13.57 1.96 -0.15
C VAL A 245 -12.23 2.68 -0.08
N TYR A 246 -11.17 2.04 -0.55
CA TYR A 246 -9.81 2.57 -0.48
C TYR A 246 -9.20 2.96 -1.84
N ALA A 247 -9.88 2.66 -2.93
CA ALA A 247 -9.40 2.97 -4.27
C ALA A 247 -10.50 3.52 -5.16
N SER A 248 -10.10 4.24 -6.21
CA SER A 248 -11.00 4.79 -7.22
C SER A 248 -10.44 4.60 -8.63
N THR A 249 -11.30 4.26 -9.56
CA THR A 249 -11.03 4.26 -10.99
C THR A 249 -11.18 5.66 -11.62
N GLY A 250 -11.64 6.66 -10.84
CA GLY A 250 -12.00 8.00 -11.32
C GLY A 250 -13.39 8.10 -11.92
N ALA A 251 -14.15 7.00 -11.99
CA ALA A 251 -15.53 7.03 -12.45
C ALA A 251 -16.47 7.42 -11.30
N ASP A 252 -17.42 8.31 -11.61
CA ASP A 252 -18.52 8.62 -10.68
C ASP A 252 -19.50 7.44 -10.61
N ILE A 253 -20.11 7.26 -9.44
CA ILE A 253 -21.08 6.21 -9.19
C ILE A 253 -22.42 6.80 -8.78
N GLN A 254 -23.50 6.24 -9.32
CA GLN A 254 -24.86 6.50 -8.80
C GLN A 254 -25.15 5.55 -7.64
N ILE A 255 -25.34 6.13 -6.47
CA ILE A 255 -25.65 5.38 -5.24
C ILE A 255 -27.15 5.11 -5.14
N PRO A 256 -27.61 3.84 -5.08
CA PRO A 256 -29.01 3.50 -4.91
C PRO A 256 -29.44 3.71 -3.44
N THR A 257 -29.64 4.98 -3.05
CA THR A 257 -29.80 5.41 -1.65
C THR A 257 -30.82 4.59 -0.88
N ARG A 258 -32.01 4.32 -1.49
CA ARG A 258 -33.05 3.55 -0.80
C ARG A 258 -32.63 2.11 -0.50
N ARG A 259 -31.89 1.46 -1.42
CA ARG A 259 -31.40 0.09 -1.20
C ARG A 259 -30.36 0.06 -0.09
N LEU A 260 -29.44 1.02 -0.08
CA LEU A 260 -28.45 1.16 0.98
C LEU A 260 -29.09 1.40 2.36
N MET A 261 -30.12 2.27 2.42
CA MET A 261 -30.88 2.49 3.65
C MET A 261 -31.60 1.22 4.14
N THR A 262 -32.22 0.46 3.24
CA THR A 262 -32.92 -0.78 3.61
C THR A 262 -31.96 -1.91 3.99
N ALA A 263 -30.78 -1.94 3.40
CA ALA A 263 -29.71 -2.88 3.74
C ALA A 263 -28.97 -2.50 5.04
N GLY A 264 -29.13 -1.27 5.53
CA GLY A 264 -28.43 -0.80 6.74
C GLY A 264 -26.92 -0.75 6.59
N LEU A 265 -26.42 -0.47 5.36
CA LEU A 265 -24.99 -0.48 5.04
C LEU A 265 -24.31 0.80 5.50
N VAL A 266 -23.06 0.66 5.96
CA VAL A 266 -22.13 1.77 6.18
C VAL A 266 -21.13 1.82 5.04
N LEU A 267 -21.07 2.93 4.30
CA LEU A 267 -20.01 3.19 3.32
C LEU A 267 -18.99 4.13 3.94
N GLU A 268 -17.75 3.67 4.06
CA GLU A 268 -16.61 4.45 4.50
C GLU A 268 -15.64 4.64 3.34
N PHE A 269 -15.28 5.88 3.05
CA PHE A 269 -14.29 6.22 2.03
C PHE A 269 -12.99 6.64 2.73
N MET A 270 -11.88 6.01 2.36
CA MET A 270 -10.58 6.35 2.92
C MET A 270 -9.56 6.64 1.82
N LEU A 271 -8.70 7.59 2.09
CA LEU A 271 -7.48 7.84 1.33
C LEU A 271 -6.34 7.96 2.35
N LEU A 272 -5.35 7.07 2.28
CA LEU A 272 -4.28 6.96 3.29
C LEU A 272 -3.62 8.31 3.61
N TYR A 273 -3.44 9.16 2.59
CA TYR A 273 -2.81 10.48 2.70
C TYR A 273 -3.62 11.53 3.47
N THR A 274 -4.89 11.26 3.75
CA THR A 274 -5.81 12.17 4.47
C THR A 274 -6.33 11.58 5.77
N VAL A 275 -5.84 10.39 6.14
CA VAL A 275 -6.21 9.76 7.42
C VAL A 275 -5.67 10.58 8.59
N ALA A 276 -6.49 10.79 9.62
CA ALA A 276 -6.08 11.50 10.83
C ALA A 276 -4.90 10.78 11.51
N ALA A 277 -3.98 11.56 12.08
CA ALA A 277 -2.69 11.05 12.58
C ALA A 277 -2.82 9.96 13.65
N ASP A 278 -3.82 10.03 14.50
CA ASP A 278 -4.12 9.04 15.55
C ASP A 278 -4.57 7.70 14.93
N LYS A 279 -5.46 7.74 13.95
CA LYS A 279 -5.91 6.56 13.21
C LYS A 279 -4.79 5.95 12.36
N LEU A 280 -3.98 6.80 11.71
CA LEU A 280 -2.80 6.35 10.97
C LEU A 280 -1.80 5.64 11.90
N SER A 281 -1.51 6.23 13.07
CA SER A 281 -0.62 5.63 14.06
C SER A 281 -1.14 4.28 14.55
N THR A 282 -2.46 4.15 14.76
CA THR A 282 -3.09 2.88 15.13
C THR A 282 -2.89 1.83 14.03
N ALA A 283 -3.18 2.17 12.77
CA ALA A 283 -3.00 1.26 11.65
C ALA A 283 -1.53 0.81 11.49
N VAL A 284 -0.58 1.73 11.66
CA VAL A 284 0.85 1.42 11.65
C VAL A 284 1.22 0.43 12.75
N SER A 285 0.74 0.65 13.99
CA SER A 285 1.01 -0.24 15.12
C SER A 285 0.43 -1.66 14.89
N GLN A 286 -0.72 -1.75 14.22
CA GLN A 286 -1.29 -3.04 13.81
C GLN A 286 -0.43 -3.76 12.77
N VAL A 287 0.14 -3.03 11.79
CA VAL A 287 1.11 -3.59 10.83
C VAL A 287 2.37 -4.07 11.55
N GLU A 288 2.91 -3.29 12.50
CA GLU A 288 4.09 -3.68 13.29
C GLU A 288 3.83 -4.97 14.09
N SER A 289 2.65 -5.09 14.72
CA SER A 289 2.26 -6.29 15.47
C SER A 289 2.13 -7.52 14.55
N ALA A 290 1.39 -7.40 13.45
CA ALA A 290 1.22 -8.47 12.49
C ALA A 290 2.56 -8.92 11.86
N LEU A 291 3.46 -7.97 11.59
CA LEU A 291 4.80 -8.25 11.07
C LEU A 291 5.68 -8.96 12.09
N ALA A 292 5.68 -8.52 13.34
CA ALA A 292 6.45 -9.13 14.43
C ALA A 292 6.01 -10.57 14.70
N GLU A 293 4.72 -10.86 14.54
CA GLU A 293 4.14 -12.20 14.67
C GLU A 293 4.26 -13.06 13.41
N GLY A 294 4.87 -12.51 12.32
CA GLY A 294 5.09 -13.24 11.05
C GLY A 294 3.83 -13.44 10.21
N ALA A 295 2.78 -12.66 10.47
CA ALA A 295 1.52 -12.73 9.73
C ALA A 295 1.59 -12.09 8.34
N LEU A 296 2.49 -11.11 8.15
CA LEU A 296 2.75 -10.49 6.85
C LEU A 296 3.90 -11.20 6.16
N THR A 297 3.68 -11.67 4.95
CA THR A 297 4.63 -12.49 4.20
C THR A 297 4.96 -11.88 2.85
N MET A 298 6.08 -12.34 2.24
CA MET A 298 6.55 -11.81 0.97
C MET A 298 5.55 -12.07 -0.16
N PRO A 299 5.03 -11.04 -0.83
CA PRO A 299 4.19 -11.22 -2.01
C PRO A 299 5.01 -11.68 -3.23
N PRO A 300 4.38 -12.13 -4.31
CA PRO A 300 5.07 -12.26 -5.59
C PRO A 300 5.68 -10.91 -6.01
N VAL A 301 6.98 -10.90 -6.33
CA VAL A 301 7.73 -9.69 -6.66
C VAL A 301 8.39 -9.80 -8.03
N ARG A 302 8.41 -8.69 -8.74
CA ARG A 302 9.27 -8.46 -9.91
C ARG A 302 10.27 -7.34 -9.58
N TYR A 303 11.55 -7.60 -9.81
CA TYR A 303 12.63 -6.67 -9.53
C TYR A 303 13.04 -5.88 -10.77
N PHE A 304 13.46 -4.65 -10.53
CA PHE A 304 14.08 -3.75 -11.50
C PHE A 304 15.31 -3.10 -10.85
N GLU A 305 16.28 -2.70 -11.66
CA GLU A 305 17.35 -1.80 -11.22
C GLU A 305 16.88 -0.35 -11.31
N LEU A 306 17.57 0.57 -10.61
CA LEU A 306 17.17 1.98 -10.63
C LEU A 306 17.18 2.57 -12.05
N ASP A 307 18.12 2.13 -12.89
CA ASP A 307 18.21 2.59 -14.29
C ASP A 307 17.01 2.15 -15.15
N ASP A 308 16.27 1.12 -14.72
CA ASP A 308 15.06 0.62 -15.38
C ASP A 308 13.77 1.32 -14.89
N ILE A 309 13.87 2.45 -14.18
CA ILE A 309 12.74 3.12 -13.51
C ILE A 309 11.57 3.41 -14.45
N VAL A 310 11.85 3.79 -15.69
CA VAL A 310 10.81 4.05 -16.72
C VAL A 310 10.01 2.77 -16.98
N THR A 311 10.71 1.67 -17.28
CA THR A 311 10.08 0.37 -17.54
C THR A 311 9.30 -0.14 -16.34
N ALA A 312 9.80 0.10 -15.12
CA ALA A 312 9.12 -0.28 -13.89
C ALA A 312 7.79 0.48 -13.73
N HIS A 313 7.78 1.80 -13.96
CA HIS A 313 6.55 2.61 -13.94
C HIS A 313 5.54 2.18 -15.01
N GLU A 314 5.98 1.96 -16.26
CA GLU A 314 5.13 1.47 -17.35
C GLU A 314 4.55 0.07 -17.05
N THR A 315 5.35 -0.80 -16.42
CA THR A 315 4.88 -2.11 -15.94
C THR A 315 3.78 -1.95 -14.87
N GLN A 316 3.93 -1.02 -13.94
CA GLN A 316 2.91 -0.73 -12.92
C GLN A 316 1.63 -0.17 -13.57
N GLU A 317 1.74 0.71 -14.55
CA GLU A 317 0.60 1.29 -15.28
C GLU A 317 -0.18 0.22 -16.07
N SER A 318 0.49 -0.78 -16.59
CA SER A 318 -0.15 -1.90 -17.32
C SER A 318 -0.87 -2.90 -16.41
N GLY A 319 -0.81 -2.73 -15.08
CA GLY A 319 -1.50 -3.59 -14.12
C GLY A 319 -0.72 -4.86 -13.79
N ALA A 320 0.52 -4.72 -13.33
CA ALA A 320 1.37 -5.84 -12.93
C ALA A 320 0.68 -6.80 -11.93
N PRO A 321 0.82 -8.13 -12.11
CA PRO A 321 0.24 -9.12 -11.19
C PRO A 321 1.06 -9.30 -9.90
N SER A 322 2.23 -8.66 -9.79
CA SER A 322 3.18 -8.77 -8.70
C SER A 322 3.52 -7.39 -8.13
N ARG A 323 4.07 -7.35 -6.92
CA ARG A 323 4.71 -6.13 -6.39
C ARG A 323 5.96 -5.83 -7.22
N LEU A 324 6.19 -4.55 -7.46
CA LEU A 324 7.39 -4.10 -8.17
C LEU A 324 8.34 -3.46 -7.18
N LEU A 325 9.58 -3.95 -7.14
CA LEU A 325 10.65 -3.43 -6.30
C LEU A 325 11.81 -2.96 -7.16
N ILE A 326 12.36 -1.79 -6.82
CA ILE A 326 13.64 -1.31 -7.35
C ILE A 326 14.73 -1.73 -6.37
N ARG A 327 15.80 -2.35 -6.87
CA ARG A 327 17.05 -2.60 -6.15
C ARG A 327 17.95 -1.37 -6.21
N LEU A 328 18.59 -1.02 -5.09
CA LEU A 328 19.37 0.21 -4.93
C LEU A 328 20.80 -0.08 -4.44
#